data_1b645d3a1380c2b74a92d11691d87f83
#
_entry.id   1b645d3a1380c2b74a92d11691d87f83
#
_cell.length_a   1.000
_cell.length_b   1.000
_cell.length_c   1.000
_cell.angle_alpha   90.00
_cell.angle_beta   90.00
_cell.angle_gamma   90.00
#
_symmetry.space_group_name_H-M   'P 1'
#
loop_
_entity.id
_entity.type
_entity.pdbx_description
1 polymer ?
#
loop_
_entity_poly.entity_id
_entity_poly.type
_entity_poly.pdbx_seq_one_letter_code
_entity_poly.pdbx_strand_id
1 'polypeptide(L)'
;MTGEIVHIEIPADDTGTSREFYGGLFGWEFQSFPGPFEYHMTRLGEEQGAAITDMEPGKRGTRSYFLVDDINAGAARVKELGGEADDPQPVPSMGWFVTGKDTEGNPIGLWQNDPSAPAPAE
;
A
#
# COMPACT_ATOMS: atom_id res chain seq x y z
N MET A 1 9.90 -6.48 16.01
CA MET A 1 9.13 -7.10 14.93
C MET A 1 7.70 -6.64 15.01
N THR A 2 7.11 -6.28 13.94
CA THR A 2 5.76 -5.78 13.88
C THR A 2 4.87 -6.74 13.11
N GLY A 3 4.18 -6.30 12.08
CA GLY A 3 3.30 -7.17 11.30
C GLY A 3 1.85 -6.72 11.35
N GLU A 4 1.57 -5.59 12.03
CA GLU A 4 0.24 -5.02 12.03
C GLU A 4 -0.11 -4.56 10.61
N ILE A 5 -1.35 -4.76 10.19
CA ILE A 5 -1.82 -4.22 8.92
C ILE A 5 -2.10 -2.73 9.12
N VAL A 6 -1.37 -1.88 8.39
CA VAL A 6 -1.50 -0.42 8.52
C VAL A 6 -2.12 0.23 7.30
N HIS A 7 -2.21 -0.48 6.19
CA HIS A 7 -2.75 0.07 4.95
C HIS A 7 -3.22 -1.06 4.04
N ILE A 8 -4.31 -0.83 3.31
CA ILE A 8 -4.72 -1.75 2.26
C ILE A 8 -4.95 -0.97 0.98
N GLU A 9 -4.59 -1.58 -0.15
CA GLU A 9 -4.90 -1.03 -1.46
C GLU A 9 -5.98 -1.87 -2.11
N ILE A 10 -7.03 -1.21 -2.56
CA ILE A 10 -8.17 -1.84 -3.20
C ILE A 10 -8.09 -1.51 -4.68
N PRO A 11 -7.81 -2.48 -5.55
CA PRO A 11 -7.71 -2.21 -6.97
C PRO A 11 -9.09 -1.95 -7.57
N ALA A 12 -9.15 -1.00 -8.50
CA ALA A 12 -10.38 -0.69 -9.21
C ALA A 12 -10.03 -0.12 -10.57
N ASP A 13 -10.69 -0.64 -11.62
CA ASP A 13 -10.55 -0.05 -12.95
C ASP A 13 -11.37 1.24 -13.02
N ASP A 14 -12.53 1.25 -12.38
CA ASP A 14 -13.37 2.44 -12.24
C ASP A 14 -13.35 2.90 -10.79
N THR A 15 -12.41 3.78 -10.47
CA THR A 15 -12.23 4.25 -9.09
C THR A 15 -13.41 5.08 -8.61
N GLY A 16 -14.10 5.78 -9.51
CA GLY A 16 -15.28 6.57 -9.14
C GLY A 16 -16.40 5.71 -8.59
N THR A 17 -16.74 4.64 -9.33
CA THR A 17 -17.78 3.71 -8.89
C THR A 17 -17.39 3.02 -7.60
N SER A 18 -16.10 2.66 -7.46
CA SER A 18 -15.60 2.02 -6.26
C SER A 18 -15.68 2.96 -5.05
N ARG A 19 -15.31 4.24 -5.23
CA ARG A 19 -15.43 5.23 -4.16
C ARG A 19 -16.87 5.45 -3.73
N GLU A 20 -17.80 5.46 -4.68
CA GLU A 20 -19.22 5.59 -4.35
C GLU A 20 -19.71 4.40 -3.53
N PHE A 21 -19.26 3.20 -3.89
CA PHE A 21 -19.63 1.99 -3.17
C PHE A 21 -19.18 2.05 -1.72
N TYR A 22 -17.89 2.25 -1.49
CA TYR A 22 -17.35 2.26 -0.12
C TYR A 22 -17.78 3.48 0.66
N GLY A 23 -17.87 4.63 0.00
CA GLY A 23 -18.37 5.86 0.64
C GLY A 23 -19.81 5.71 1.09
N GLY A 24 -20.65 5.12 0.25
CA GLY A 24 -22.04 4.87 0.59
C GLY A 24 -22.22 3.84 1.69
N LEU A 25 -21.35 2.81 1.69
CA LEU A 25 -21.45 1.72 2.63
C LEU A 25 -20.93 2.11 4.03
N PHE A 26 -19.79 2.79 4.09
CA PHE A 26 -19.10 3.08 5.34
C PHE A 26 -18.99 4.57 5.69
N GLY A 27 -19.39 5.45 4.79
CA GLY A 27 -19.20 6.89 4.99
C GLY A 27 -17.75 7.32 4.81
N TRP A 28 -16.95 6.53 4.11
CA TRP A 28 -15.55 6.88 3.85
C TRP A 28 -15.46 8.13 2.99
N GLU A 29 -14.59 9.05 3.39
CA GLU A 29 -14.25 10.24 2.62
C GLU A 29 -12.83 10.10 2.10
N PHE A 30 -12.64 10.41 0.83
CA PHE A 30 -11.36 10.14 0.16
C PHE A 30 -10.63 11.43 -0.16
N GLN A 31 -9.30 11.37 -0.01
CA GLN A 31 -8.39 12.42 -0.43
C GLN A 31 -7.58 11.89 -1.61
N SER A 32 -7.62 12.60 -2.74
CA SER A 32 -6.91 12.19 -3.94
C SER A 32 -5.50 12.74 -3.94
N PHE A 33 -4.57 11.94 -4.43
CA PHE A 33 -3.18 12.32 -4.54
C PHE A 33 -2.79 12.44 -6.00
N PRO A 34 -1.99 13.46 -6.38
CA PRO A 34 -1.55 13.61 -7.77
C PRO A 34 -0.54 12.52 -8.13
N GLY A 35 -0.48 12.16 -9.40
CA GLY A 35 0.45 11.17 -9.89
C GLY A 35 -0.03 10.54 -11.18
N PRO A 36 0.76 9.63 -11.76
CA PRO A 36 0.40 8.96 -13.02
C PRO A 36 -0.78 7.99 -12.87
N PHE A 37 -1.10 7.59 -11.63
CA PHE A 37 -2.21 6.70 -11.34
C PHE A 37 -3.20 7.38 -10.42
N GLU A 38 -4.45 6.95 -10.47
CA GLU A 38 -5.43 7.41 -9.50
C GLU A 38 -5.16 6.75 -8.16
N TYR A 39 -5.14 7.55 -7.11
CA TYR A 39 -4.88 7.08 -5.76
C TYR A 39 -5.71 7.89 -4.79
N HIS A 40 -6.75 7.27 -4.28
CA HIS A 40 -7.72 7.94 -3.42
C HIS A 40 -7.67 7.28 -2.05
N MET A 41 -7.19 8.03 -1.05
CA MET A 41 -6.96 7.50 0.29
C MET A 41 -8.04 7.90 1.27
N THR A 42 -8.29 7.02 2.22
CA THR A 42 -9.13 7.30 3.35
C THR A 42 -8.44 6.80 4.62
N ARG A 43 -8.71 7.45 5.74
CA ARG A 43 -8.16 7.03 7.03
C ARG A 43 -9.18 6.13 7.73
N LEU A 44 -8.72 4.96 8.18
CA LEU A 44 -9.56 3.99 8.87
C LEU A 44 -9.41 4.07 10.38
N GLY A 45 -8.27 4.61 10.85
CA GLY A 45 -7.97 4.76 12.26
C GLY A 45 -6.74 5.63 12.40
N GLU A 46 -6.19 5.75 13.61
CA GLU A 46 -5.03 6.61 13.83
C GLU A 46 -3.82 6.20 13.02
N GLU A 47 -3.61 4.89 12.86
CA GLU A 47 -2.45 4.37 12.16
C GLU A 47 -2.82 3.48 10.97
N GLN A 48 -4.08 3.49 10.54
CA GLN A 48 -4.54 2.64 9.48
C GLN A 48 -5.24 3.42 8.40
N GLY A 49 -5.02 3.02 7.16
CA GLY A 49 -5.64 3.66 6.02
C GLY A 49 -5.97 2.66 4.92
N ALA A 50 -6.66 3.16 3.91
CA ALA A 50 -6.96 2.39 2.71
C ALA A 50 -6.89 3.31 1.50
N ALA A 51 -6.61 2.73 0.35
CA ALA A 51 -6.64 3.49 -0.90
C ALA A 51 -7.35 2.69 -1.97
N ILE A 52 -8.08 3.40 -2.83
CA ILE A 52 -8.63 2.85 -4.04
C ILE A 52 -7.75 3.35 -5.18
N THR A 53 -7.27 2.45 -6.02
CA THR A 53 -6.27 2.80 -7.03
C THR A 53 -6.44 1.99 -8.30
N ASP A 54 -6.07 2.59 -9.43
CA ASP A 54 -6.03 1.91 -10.72
C ASP A 54 -4.61 1.57 -11.16
N MET A 55 -3.66 1.56 -10.23
CA MET A 55 -2.23 1.29 -10.52
C MET A 55 -1.99 -0.01 -11.27
N GLU A 56 -2.82 -1.03 -11.02
CA GLU A 56 -2.67 -2.33 -11.65
C GLU A 56 -4.00 -2.70 -12.32
N PRO A 57 -4.23 -2.22 -13.55
CA PRO A 57 -5.49 -2.50 -14.26
C PRO A 57 -5.77 -3.99 -14.36
N GLY A 58 -7.02 -4.37 -14.17
CA GLY A 58 -7.46 -5.75 -14.26
C GLY A 58 -7.17 -6.62 -13.05
N LYS A 59 -6.45 -6.09 -12.06
CA LYS A 59 -6.17 -6.84 -10.84
C LYS A 59 -7.41 -6.96 -9.97
N ARG A 60 -7.44 -8.02 -9.19
CA ARG A 60 -8.48 -8.28 -8.20
C ARG A 60 -7.79 -8.70 -6.90
N GLY A 61 -8.44 -8.44 -5.78
CA GLY A 61 -7.89 -8.75 -4.46
C GLY A 61 -7.08 -7.60 -3.89
N THR A 62 -7.32 -7.32 -2.63
CA THR A 62 -6.63 -6.23 -1.94
C THR A 62 -5.19 -6.60 -1.63
N ARG A 63 -4.33 -5.59 -1.55
CA ARG A 63 -2.96 -5.73 -1.06
C ARG A 63 -2.92 -5.18 0.35
N SER A 64 -2.53 -6.01 1.31
CA SER A 64 -2.35 -5.57 2.69
C SER A 64 -0.90 -5.16 2.91
N TYR A 65 -0.70 -4.02 3.57
CA TYR A 65 0.63 -3.54 3.92
C TYR A 65 0.86 -3.76 5.41
N PHE A 66 1.95 -4.44 5.70
CA PHE A 66 2.32 -4.79 7.08
C PHE A 66 3.44 -3.87 7.55
N LEU A 67 3.32 -3.39 8.78
CA LEU A 67 4.34 -2.53 9.36
C LEU A 67 5.60 -3.33 9.68
N VAL A 68 6.75 -2.78 9.30
CA VAL A 68 8.06 -3.35 9.65
C VAL A 68 8.95 -2.26 10.22
N ASP A 69 9.96 -2.68 10.96
CA ASP A 69 10.93 -1.74 11.55
C ASP A 69 12.00 -1.32 10.55
N ASP A 70 12.39 -2.22 9.66
CA ASP A 70 13.46 -2.01 8.67
C ASP A 70 13.00 -2.57 7.33
N ILE A 71 12.73 -1.66 6.40
CA ILE A 71 12.18 -2.06 5.10
C ILE A 71 13.15 -2.92 4.28
N ASN A 72 14.45 -2.64 4.37
CA ASN A 72 15.44 -3.41 3.63
C ASN A 72 15.56 -4.83 4.18
N ALA A 73 15.62 -4.95 5.49
CA ALA A 73 15.67 -6.25 6.15
C ALA A 73 14.38 -7.04 5.88
N GLY A 74 13.24 -6.36 5.90
CA GLY A 74 11.94 -6.98 5.60
C GLY A 74 11.88 -7.53 4.19
N ALA A 75 12.30 -6.74 3.21
CA ALA A 75 12.31 -7.18 1.81
C ALA A 75 13.23 -8.39 1.61
N ALA A 76 14.41 -8.36 2.22
CA ALA A 76 15.35 -9.48 2.15
C ALA A 76 14.74 -10.74 2.77
N ARG A 77 14.05 -10.57 3.90
CA ARG A 77 13.46 -11.70 4.61
C ARG A 77 12.32 -12.34 3.82
N VAL A 78 11.52 -11.52 3.12
CA VAL A 78 10.47 -12.04 2.24
C VAL A 78 11.08 -13.02 1.23
N LYS A 79 12.18 -12.62 0.60
CA LYS A 79 12.86 -13.45 -0.41
C LYS A 79 13.43 -14.73 0.21
N GLU A 80 14.04 -14.62 1.40
CA GLU A 80 14.59 -15.78 2.10
C GLU A 80 13.51 -16.81 2.42
N LEU A 81 12.31 -16.34 2.70
CA LEU A 81 11.19 -17.22 3.08
C LEU A 81 10.40 -17.74 1.88
N GLY A 82 10.83 -17.42 0.65
CA GLY A 82 10.23 -17.96 -0.55
C GLY A 82 9.23 -17.06 -1.26
N GLY A 83 9.04 -15.84 -0.76
CA GLY A 83 8.18 -14.87 -1.42
C GLY A 83 8.95 -14.02 -2.43
N GLU A 84 8.27 -13.01 -2.97
CA GLU A 84 8.86 -12.05 -3.89
C GLU A 84 8.77 -10.67 -3.29
N ALA A 85 9.78 -9.84 -3.51
CA ALA A 85 9.77 -8.45 -3.06
C ALA A 85 10.47 -7.57 -4.07
N ASP A 86 9.84 -6.43 -4.37
CA ASP A 86 10.43 -5.39 -5.22
C ASP A 86 11.38 -4.53 -4.36
N ASP A 87 12.09 -3.61 -5.01
CA ASP A 87 12.98 -2.72 -4.28
C ASP A 87 12.18 -1.68 -3.48
N PRO A 88 12.69 -1.28 -2.30
CA PRO A 88 12.03 -0.24 -1.51
C PRO A 88 11.89 1.08 -2.26
N GLN A 89 10.74 1.73 -2.10
CA GLN A 89 10.43 3.02 -2.69
C GLN A 89 10.05 3.99 -1.58
N PRO A 90 10.51 5.25 -1.65
CA PRO A 90 10.15 6.23 -0.64
C PRO A 90 8.80 6.90 -0.94
N VAL A 91 8.11 7.26 0.14
CA VAL A 91 7.00 8.22 0.09
C VAL A 91 7.49 9.42 0.87
N PRO A 92 7.71 10.57 0.24
CA PRO A 92 8.37 11.72 0.87
C PRO A 92 7.77 12.10 2.21
N SER A 93 8.63 12.25 3.22
CA SER A 93 8.26 12.66 4.57
C SER A 93 7.37 11.68 5.33
N MET A 94 7.07 10.52 4.74
CA MET A 94 6.17 9.54 5.36
C MET A 94 6.84 8.21 5.65
N GLY A 95 7.50 7.62 4.69
CA GLY A 95 8.10 6.32 4.90
C GLY A 95 8.56 5.64 3.63
N TRP A 96 8.69 4.33 3.74
CA TRP A 96 9.16 3.46 2.66
C TRP A 96 8.20 2.30 2.49
N PHE A 97 8.01 1.87 1.26
CA PHE A 97 7.18 0.70 1.00
C PHE A 97 7.89 -0.27 0.06
N VAL A 98 7.47 -1.51 0.17
CA VAL A 98 7.87 -2.60 -0.72
C VAL A 98 6.59 -3.31 -1.12
N THR A 99 6.46 -3.61 -2.40
CA THR A 99 5.40 -4.49 -2.88
C THR A 99 6.00 -5.85 -3.21
N GLY A 100 5.21 -6.89 -3.07
CA GLY A 100 5.67 -8.24 -3.33
C GLY A 100 4.55 -9.25 -3.28
N LYS A 101 4.92 -10.49 -3.09
CA LYS A 101 3.97 -11.61 -3.03
C LYS A 101 4.42 -12.61 -1.97
N ASP A 102 3.45 -13.26 -1.34
CA ASP A 102 3.75 -14.36 -0.43
C ASP A 102 4.00 -15.65 -1.23
N THR A 103 4.17 -16.77 -0.53
CA THR A 103 4.52 -18.05 -1.17
C THR A 103 3.38 -18.62 -2.01
N GLU A 104 2.16 -18.13 -1.85
CA GLU A 104 1.00 -18.57 -2.63
C GLU A 104 0.63 -17.57 -3.72
N GLY A 105 1.47 -16.55 -3.92
CA GLY A 105 1.21 -15.54 -4.94
C GLY A 105 0.24 -14.44 -4.53
N ASN A 106 -0.14 -14.38 -3.25
CA ASN A 106 -0.99 -13.30 -2.78
C ASN A 106 -0.20 -11.99 -2.73
N PRO A 107 -0.79 -10.87 -3.20
CA PRO A 107 -0.09 -9.59 -3.12
C PRO A 107 0.05 -9.14 -1.66
N ILE A 108 1.25 -8.69 -1.31
CA ILE A 108 1.53 -8.13 0.01
C ILE A 108 2.31 -6.83 -0.15
N GLY A 109 2.38 -6.05 0.91
CA GLY A 109 3.23 -4.89 0.98
C GLY A 109 3.86 -4.81 2.36
N LEU A 110 4.99 -4.12 2.43
CA LEU A 110 5.65 -3.78 3.69
C LEU A 110 5.72 -2.27 3.78
N TRP A 111 5.61 -1.74 4.97
CA TRP A 111 5.68 -0.30 5.23
C TRP A 111 6.56 -0.01 6.43
N GLN A 112 7.46 0.95 6.27
CA GLN A 112 8.28 1.48 7.36
C GLN A 112 7.99 2.96 7.50
N ASN A 113 7.64 3.41 8.68
CA ASN A 113 7.47 4.84 8.95
C ASN A 113 8.85 5.51 8.98
N ASP A 114 8.98 6.62 8.25
CA ASP A 114 10.22 7.39 8.22
C ASP A 114 9.89 8.83 7.81
N PRO A 115 9.82 9.76 8.78
CA PRO A 115 9.50 11.15 8.44
C PRO A 115 10.59 11.85 7.63
N SER A 116 11.78 11.23 7.52
CA SER A 116 12.88 11.78 6.74
C SER A 116 13.00 11.12 5.35
N ALA A 117 12.02 10.31 4.94
CA ALA A 117 12.07 9.66 3.62
C ALA A 117 12.17 10.72 2.50
N PRO A 118 13.09 10.51 1.54
CA PRO A 118 13.31 11.49 0.48
C PRO A 118 12.27 11.40 -0.62
N ALA A 119 12.29 12.38 -1.53
CA ALA A 119 11.52 12.27 -2.76
C ALA A 119 12.12 11.14 -3.62
N PRO A 120 11.29 10.47 -4.45
CA PRO A 120 11.80 9.43 -5.34
C PRO A 120 12.87 9.99 -6.27
N ALA A 121 13.85 9.17 -6.61
CA ALA A 121 14.87 9.50 -7.59
C ALA A 121 14.22 9.67 -8.97
N GLU A 122 14.69 10.62 -9.74
CA GLU A 122 14.22 10.84 -11.10
C GLU A 122 15.09 10.17 -12.14
#